data_2cb26f463c6c63b2c2d9c134534ee5d1
#
_entry.id   2cb26f463c6c63b2c2d9c134534ee5d1
#
_cell.length_a   1.000
_cell.length_b   1.000
_cell.length_c   1.000
_cell.angle_alpha   90.00
_cell.angle_beta   90.00
_cell.angle_gamma   90.00
#
_symmetry.space_group_name_H-M   'P 1'
#
loop_
_entity.id
_entity.type
_entity.pdbx_description
1 polymer ?
#
loop_
_entity_poly.entity_id
_entity_poly.type
_entity_poly.pdbx_seq_one_letter_code
_entity_poly.pdbx_strand_id
1 'polypeptide(L)'
;MKIKQNHPVIGTVITLVLALLYYFIAIAVAGVLTRSKEGTLFELTKLVLLTPLLFLHQFRHRTELPRFFSPAGTARGVKLGWSMLLVGAIVAVNNLLSGEIGNIPYAFFCGFVPGFSEEVVFRILPLSLTFQRSRDPKLLLKVSIASSLCFGLIHGANLLVGAASISTLLQISYAIGIGMLLAGIYLKTGSFWPCIILHTWQDATSYFSRRMQESGGVLSHDYGIVEIIIMLAFTIAFYVNAVMVFKAKSDRETSEQ
;
A
#
# COMPACT_ATOMS: atom_id res chain seq x y z
N MET A 1 -26.01 -17.65 -14.67
CA MET A 1 -26.86 -16.48 -14.41
C MET A 1 -26.04 -15.22 -14.69
N LYS A 2 -26.20 -14.56 -15.86
CA LYS A 2 -25.52 -13.30 -16.18
C LYS A 2 -26.25 -12.19 -15.45
N ILE A 3 -25.71 -11.76 -14.31
CA ILE A 3 -26.16 -10.53 -13.68
C ILE A 3 -25.79 -9.40 -14.64
N LYS A 4 -26.81 -8.79 -15.27
CA LYS A 4 -26.65 -7.55 -16.05
C LYS A 4 -26.09 -6.49 -15.10
N GLN A 5 -24.79 -6.22 -15.22
CA GLN A 5 -24.12 -5.20 -14.40
C GLN A 5 -24.41 -3.82 -15.00
N ASN A 6 -25.51 -3.21 -14.60
CA ASN A 6 -25.95 -1.91 -15.12
C ASN A 6 -25.08 -0.73 -14.67
N HIS A 7 -24.18 -0.89 -13.67
CA HIS A 7 -23.29 0.18 -13.19
C HIS A 7 -21.94 -0.37 -12.75
N PRO A 8 -20.90 -0.33 -13.62
CA PRO A 8 -19.58 -0.88 -13.31
C PRO A 8 -18.92 -0.19 -12.08
N VAL A 9 -19.18 1.11 -11.88
CA VAL A 9 -18.63 1.88 -10.75
C VAL A 9 -19.21 1.39 -9.42
N ILE A 10 -20.54 1.19 -9.35
CA ILE A 10 -21.20 0.73 -8.12
C ILE A 10 -20.66 -0.63 -7.69
N GLY A 11 -20.50 -1.58 -8.61
CA GLY A 11 -19.93 -2.89 -8.30
C GLY A 11 -18.49 -2.82 -7.79
N THR A 12 -17.68 -1.90 -8.30
CA THR A 12 -16.32 -1.66 -7.81
C THR A 12 -16.33 -1.06 -6.40
N VAL A 13 -17.17 -0.06 -6.17
CA VAL A 13 -17.32 0.57 -4.84
C VAL A 13 -17.80 -0.45 -3.80
N ILE A 14 -18.83 -1.23 -4.10
CA ILE A 14 -19.32 -2.28 -3.18
C ILE A 14 -18.20 -3.28 -2.87
N THR A 15 -17.45 -3.73 -3.87
CA THR A 15 -16.34 -4.68 -3.67
C THR A 15 -15.26 -4.08 -2.79
N LEU A 16 -14.92 -2.80 -2.98
CA LEU A 16 -13.95 -2.11 -2.13
C LEU A 16 -14.44 -1.98 -0.69
N VAL A 17 -15.69 -1.58 -0.49
CA VAL A 17 -16.29 -1.47 0.86
C VAL A 17 -16.27 -2.83 1.57
N LEU A 18 -16.66 -3.90 0.89
CA LEU A 18 -16.65 -5.24 1.46
C LEU A 18 -15.23 -5.72 1.77
N ALA A 19 -14.26 -5.42 0.91
CA ALA A 19 -12.86 -5.75 1.13
C ALA A 19 -12.29 -5.00 2.34
N LEU A 20 -12.62 -3.72 2.49
CA LEU A 20 -12.23 -2.91 3.66
C LEU A 20 -12.86 -3.43 4.96
N LEU A 21 -14.15 -3.74 4.94
CA LEU A 21 -14.82 -4.33 6.10
C LEU A 21 -14.16 -5.65 6.50
N TYR A 22 -13.89 -6.51 5.51
CA TYR A 22 -13.20 -7.77 5.76
C TYR A 22 -11.78 -7.55 6.31
N TYR A 23 -11.04 -6.58 5.76
CA TYR A 23 -9.71 -6.21 6.23
C TYR A 23 -9.69 -5.86 7.72
N PHE A 24 -10.61 -4.98 8.15
CA PHE A 24 -10.72 -4.61 9.57
C PHE A 24 -11.17 -5.76 10.47
N ILE A 25 -12.13 -6.57 10.00
CA ILE A 25 -12.58 -7.75 10.73
C ILE A 25 -11.41 -8.73 10.91
N ALA A 26 -10.62 -8.97 9.86
CA ALA A 26 -9.45 -9.85 9.93
C ALA A 26 -8.42 -9.36 10.96
N ILE A 27 -8.14 -8.06 11.01
CA ILE A 27 -7.24 -7.46 12.00
C ILE A 27 -7.80 -7.64 13.42
N ALA A 28 -9.09 -7.35 13.63
CA ALA A 28 -9.73 -7.51 14.93
C ALA A 28 -9.73 -8.97 15.39
N VAL A 29 -10.04 -9.91 14.49
CA VAL A 29 -10.01 -11.36 14.78
C VAL A 29 -8.58 -11.82 15.09
N ALA A 30 -7.57 -11.33 14.34
CA ALA A 30 -6.18 -11.64 14.66
C ALA A 30 -5.82 -11.19 16.09
N GLY A 31 -6.23 -9.98 16.48
CA GLY A 31 -6.00 -9.45 17.83
C GLY A 31 -6.65 -10.29 18.92
N VAL A 32 -7.87 -10.78 18.68
CA VAL A 32 -8.59 -11.67 19.63
C VAL A 32 -7.90 -13.03 19.72
N LEU A 33 -7.54 -13.64 18.59
CA LEU A 33 -6.93 -14.97 18.54
C LEU A 33 -5.54 -15.00 19.18
N THR A 34 -4.74 -13.96 18.93
CA THR A 34 -3.37 -13.89 19.47
C THR A 34 -3.28 -13.24 20.84
N ARG A 35 -4.38 -12.63 21.31
CA ARG A 35 -4.42 -11.80 22.53
C ARG A 35 -3.37 -10.66 22.51
N SER A 36 -2.99 -10.22 21.33
CA SER A 36 -2.00 -9.17 21.11
C SER A 36 -2.42 -8.30 19.92
N LYS A 37 -1.89 -7.09 19.87
CA LYS A 37 -2.05 -6.18 18.73
C LYS A 37 -0.74 -6.02 17.94
N GLU A 38 0.27 -6.81 18.30
CA GLU A 38 1.63 -6.73 17.72
C GLU A 38 2.35 -8.08 17.85
N GLY A 39 3.52 -8.17 17.22
CA GLY A 39 4.38 -9.34 17.27
C GLY A 39 4.15 -10.32 16.12
N THR A 40 5.11 -11.24 15.98
CA THR A 40 5.17 -12.17 14.83
C THR A 40 3.90 -13.01 14.68
N LEU A 41 3.33 -13.49 15.78
CA LEU A 41 2.12 -14.32 15.73
C LEU A 41 0.90 -13.51 15.25
N PHE A 42 0.77 -12.27 15.71
CA PHE A 42 -0.28 -11.37 15.24
C PHE A 42 -0.17 -11.10 13.74
N GLU A 43 1.03 -10.76 13.25
CA GLU A 43 1.27 -10.49 11.84
C GLU A 43 1.03 -11.72 10.96
N LEU A 44 1.48 -12.92 11.38
CA LEU A 44 1.21 -14.18 10.68
C LEU A 44 -0.30 -14.47 10.63
N THR A 45 -1.00 -14.25 11.73
CA THR A 45 -2.46 -14.48 11.79
C THR A 45 -3.19 -13.51 10.85
N LYS A 46 -2.79 -12.23 10.81
CA LYS A 46 -3.32 -11.28 9.84
C LYS A 46 -3.09 -11.74 8.41
N LEU A 47 -1.87 -12.15 8.07
CA LEU A 47 -1.52 -12.61 6.74
C LEU A 47 -2.40 -13.78 6.31
N VAL A 48 -2.57 -14.78 7.17
CA VAL A 48 -3.42 -15.95 6.89
C VAL A 48 -4.88 -15.54 6.70
N LEU A 49 -5.42 -14.69 7.58
CA LEU A 49 -6.80 -14.20 7.47
C LEU A 49 -7.05 -13.32 6.24
N LEU A 50 -6.04 -12.58 5.77
CA LEU A 50 -6.17 -11.70 4.61
C LEU A 50 -5.95 -12.42 3.26
N THR A 51 -5.33 -13.60 3.28
CA THR A 51 -5.11 -14.41 2.06
C THR A 51 -6.39 -14.69 1.26
N PRO A 52 -7.59 -14.96 1.88
CA PRO A 52 -8.82 -15.15 1.14
C PRO A 52 -9.23 -13.98 0.23
N LEU A 53 -8.79 -12.74 0.52
CA LEU A 53 -9.08 -11.60 -0.35
C LEU A 53 -8.51 -11.79 -1.77
N LEU A 54 -7.35 -12.44 -1.88
CA LEU A 54 -6.75 -12.78 -3.17
C LEU A 54 -7.62 -13.77 -3.95
N PHE A 55 -8.10 -14.81 -3.26
CA PHE A 55 -8.94 -15.84 -3.89
C PHE A 55 -10.32 -15.31 -4.25
N LEU A 56 -10.92 -14.44 -3.44
CA LEU A 56 -12.19 -13.79 -3.77
C LEU A 56 -12.10 -12.99 -5.07
N HIS A 57 -11.02 -12.25 -5.24
CA HIS A 57 -10.78 -11.54 -6.49
C HIS A 57 -10.69 -12.49 -7.67
N GLN A 58 -9.97 -13.60 -7.53
CA GLN A 58 -9.76 -14.58 -8.57
C GLN A 58 -11.02 -15.37 -8.93
N PHE A 59 -11.75 -15.88 -7.93
CA PHE A 59 -13.00 -16.63 -8.16
C PHE A 59 -14.05 -15.79 -8.87
N ARG A 60 -14.11 -14.49 -8.59
CA ARG A 60 -15.08 -13.59 -9.17
C ARG A 60 -14.73 -13.13 -10.59
N HIS A 61 -13.44 -13.11 -10.94
CA HIS A 61 -12.94 -12.46 -12.15
C HIS A 61 -12.12 -13.32 -13.11
N ARG A 62 -12.02 -14.60 -12.90
CA ARG A 62 -11.47 -15.72 -13.74
C ARG A 62 -10.34 -15.42 -14.76
N THR A 63 -9.84 -14.21 -14.94
CA THR A 63 -9.16 -13.84 -16.17
C THR A 63 -7.68 -13.45 -16.10
N GLU A 64 -7.06 -13.16 -14.94
CA GLU A 64 -5.69 -12.59 -14.97
C GLU A 64 -4.71 -13.05 -13.89
N LEU A 65 -4.80 -14.26 -13.36
CA LEU A 65 -3.77 -14.81 -12.46
C LEU A 65 -2.37 -14.85 -13.07
N PRO A 66 -2.18 -15.21 -14.35
CA PRO A 66 -0.83 -15.25 -14.92
C PRO A 66 -0.12 -13.90 -14.85
N ARG A 67 -0.86 -12.79 -14.96
CA ARG A 67 -0.29 -11.44 -14.85
C ARG A 67 -0.08 -11.00 -13.41
N PHE A 68 -0.90 -11.46 -12.49
CA PHE A 68 -0.76 -11.20 -11.06
C PHE A 68 0.58 -11.68 -10.52
N PHE A 69 0.95 -12.92 -10.84
CA PHE A 69 2.21 -13.52 -10.41
C PHE A 69 3.35 -13.33 -11.41
N SER A 70 3.11 -12.67 -12.53
CA SER A 70 4.15 -12.42 -13.52
C SER A 70 5.22 -11.48 -12.98
N PRO A 71 6.51 -11.85 -13.02
CA PRO A 71 7.59 -10.94 -12.68
C PRO A 71 7.84 -9.87 -13.76
N ALA A 72 7.16 -9.98 -14.92
CA ALA A 72 7.32 -9.03 -16.01
C ALA A 72 6.96 -7.61 -15.54
N GLY A 73 7.80 -6.65 -15.90
CA GLY A 73 7.62 -5.25 -15.49
C GLY A 73 8.07 -4.92 -14.06
N THR A 74 8.45 -5.91 -13.23
CA THR A 74 8.84 -5.69 -11.84
C THR A 74 10.04 -4.75 -11.72
N ALA A 75 11.13 -5.03 -12.43
CA ALA A 75 12.35 -4.21 -12.35
C ALA A 75 12.10 -2.76 -12.82
N ARG A 76 11.28 -2.58 -13.88
CA ARG A 76 10.87 -1.26 -14.34
C ARG A 76 10.00 -0.56 -13.29
N GLY A 77 9.01 -1.26 -12.73
CA GLY A 77 8.13 -0.68 -11.72
C GLY A 77 8.89 -0.24 -10.47
N VAL A 78 9.85 -1.04 -10.00
CA VAL A 78 10.74 -0.67 -8.90
C VAL A 78 11.53 0.60 -9.24
N LYS A 79 12.09 0.71 -10.45
CA LYS A 79 12.78 1.92 -10.90
C LYS A 79 11.86 3.14 -10.98
N LEU A 80 10.62 2.97 -11.42
CA LEU A 80 9.61 4.04 -11.43
C LEU A 80 9.30 4.56 -10.03
N GLY A 81 9.39 3.72 -9.01
CA GLY A 81 9.22 4.09 -7.60
C GLY A 81 10.47 4.66 -6.92
N TRP A 82 11.36 5.33 -7.66
CA TRP A 82 12.65 5.81 -7.18
C TRP A 82 12.56 6.64 -5.90
N SER A 83 11.51 7.43 -5.72
CA SER A 83 11.34 8.25 -4.51
C SER A 83 11.13 7.39 -3.26
N MET A 84 10.40 6.27 -3.37
CA MET A 84 10.23 5.33 -2.25
C MET A 84 11.55 4.63 -1.92
N LEU A 85 12.35 4.27 -2.95
CA LEU A 85 13.69 3.69 -2.72
C LEU A 85 14.60 4.69 -2.00
N LEU A 86 14.61 5.94 -2.45
CA LEU A 86 15.46 7.00 -1.86
C LEU A 86 15.03 7.33 -0.44
N VAL A 87 13.74 7.57 -0.21
CA VAL A 87 13.21 7.92 1.12
C VAL A 87 13.44 6.76 2.08
N GLY A 88 13.14 5.53 1.70
CA GLY A 88 13.40 4.36 2.52
C GLY A 88 14.90 4.21 2.83
N ALA A 89 15.80 4.45 1.86
CA ALA A 89 17.25 4.42 2.10
C ALA A 89 17.69 5.50 3.11
N ILE A 90 17.14 6.72 3.01
CA ILE A 90 17.43 7.81 3.98
C ILE A 90 16.97 7.40 5.38
N VAL A 91 15.74 6.86 5.52
CA VAL A 91 15.21 6.39 6.80
C VAL A 91 16.06 5.24 7.36
N ALA A 92 16.44 4.27 6.52
CA ALA A 92 17.29 3.16 6.93
C ALA A 92 18.65 3.65 7.43
N VAL A 93 19.31 4.55 6.71
CA VAL A 93 20.60 5.13 7.11
C VAL A 93 20.46 5.92 8.42
N ASN A 94 19.40 6.72 8.56
CA ASN A 94 19.14 7.44 9.80
C ASN A 94 19.00 6.48 11.01
N ASN A 95 18.25 5.40 10.87
CA ASN A 95 18.09 4.41 11.93
C ASN A 95 19.41 3.66 12.23
N LEU A 96 20.21 3.39 11.19
CA LEU A 96 21.56 2.81 11.37
C LEU A 96 22.49 3.74 12.16
N LEU A 97 22.49 5.03 11.83
CA LEU A 97 23.34 6.02 12.49
C LEU A 97 22.89 6.35 13.92
N SER A 98 21.61 6.23 14.23
CA SER A 98 21.08 6.43 15.58
C SER A 98 21.47 5.33 16.57
N GLY A 99 21.96 4.18 16.09
CA GLY A 99 22.30 3.02 16.90
C GLY A 99 21.10 2.29 17.54
N GLU A 100 19.87 2.73 17.23
CA GLU A 100 18.64 2.15 17.77
C GLU A 100 18.05 1.08 16.83
N ILE A 101 18.90 0.18 16.31
CA ILE A 101 18.45 -0.86 15.40
C ILE A 101 17.79 -2.01 16.14
N GLY A 102 16.60 -2.39 15.66
CA GLY A 102 15.87 -3.57 16.06
C GLY A 102 16.25 -4.81 15.23
N ASN A 103 15.39 -5.80 15.25
CA ASN A 103 15.54 -7.03 14.48
C ASN A 103 15.20 -6.77 13.00
N ILE A 104 16.19 -6.80 12.12
CA ILE A 104 16.02 -6.51 10.67
C ILE A 104 15.11 -7.53 9.95
N PRO A 105 15.28 -8.86 10.11
CA PRO A 105 14.34 -9.84 9.56
C PRO A 105 12.89 -9.61 10.00
N TYR A 106 12.67 -9.27 11.26
CA TYR A 106 11.35 -8.94 11.78
C TYR A 106 10.79 -7.65 11.16
N ALA A 107 11.64 -6.63 10.97
CA ALA A 107 11.25 -5.40 10.30
C ALA A 107 10.75 -5.64 8.86
N PHE A 108 11.45 -6.47 8.08
CA PHE A 108 10.98 -6.86 6.74
C PHE A 108 9.67 -7.65 6.79
N PHE A 109 9.49 -8.49 7.78
CA PHE A 109 8.24 -9.22 7.96
C PHE A 109 7.07 -8.26 8.30
N CYS A 110 7.29 -7.31 9.22
CA CYS A 110 6.31 -6.27 9.57
C CYS A 110 5.97 -5.36 8.39
N GLY A 111 6.93 -5.08 7.50
CA GLY A 111 6.66 -4.32 6.28
C GLY A 111 5.96 -5.14 5.19
N PHE A 112 6.27 -6.45 5.09
CA PHE A 112 5.68 -7.32 4.06
C PHE A 112 4.19 -7.57 4.26
N VAL A 113 3.74 -7.77 5.49
CA VAL A 113 2.33 -8.10 5.75
C VAL A 113 1.38 -6.97 5.33
N PRO A 114 1.57 -5.69 5.74
CA PRO A 114 0.79 -4.59 5.21
C PRO A 114 1.08 -4.35 3.72
N GLY A 115 2.36 -4.34 3.30
CA GLY A 115 2.74 -4.16 1.91
C GLY A 115 2.07 -5.14 0.94
N PHE A 116 1.80 -6.35 1.38
CA PHE A 116 1.05 -7.33 0.60
C PHE A 116 -0.47 -7.12 0.68
N SER A 117 -1.02 -7.09 1.89
CA SER A 117 -2.47 -7.08 2.11
C SER A 117 -3.13 -5.77 1.69
N GLU A 118 -2.50 -4.65 1.96
CA GLU A 118 -3.01 -3.32 1.61
C GLU A 118 -2.92 -3.07 0.11
N GLU A 119 -1.86 -3.55 -0.57
CA GLU A 119 -1.79 -3.46 -2.02
C GLU A 119 -2.88 -4.29 -2.70
N VAL A 120 -3.27 -5.44 -2.13
CA VAL A 120 -4.43 -6.20 -2.62
C VAL A 120 -5.69 -5.36 -2.53
N VAL A 121 -5.97 -4.78 -1.38
CA VAL A 121 -7.22 -4.05 -1.11
C VAL A 121 -7.27 -2.74 -1.90
N PHE A 122 -6.19 -1.96 -1.92
CA PHE A 122 -6.22 -0.60 -2.45
C PHE A 122 -5.74 -0.48 -3.90
N ARG A 123 -5.06 -1.48 -4.47
CA ARG A 123 -4.57 -1.40 -5.87
C ARG A 123 -5.18 -2.49 -6.73
N ILE A 124 -5.03 -3.75 -6.33
CA ILE A 124 -5.50 -4.84 -7.18
C ILE A 124 -7.01 -4.82 -7.32
N LEU A 125 -7.74 -4.85 -6.20
CA LEU A 125 -9.20 -4.92 -6.27
C LEU A 125 -9.81 -3.76 -7.05
N PRO A 126 -9.57 -2.48 -6.71
CA PRO A 126 -10.23 -1.37 -7.41
C PRO A 126 -9.74 -1.18 -8.84
N LEU A 127 -8.42 -1.25 -9.07
CA LEU A 127 -7.85 -0.92 -10.37
C LEU A 127 -8.03 -2.04 -11.39
N SER A 128 -7.83 -3.32 -10.99
CA SER A 128 -8.04 -4.43 -11.91
C SER A 128 -9.49 -4.58 -12.29
N LEU A 129 -10.43 -4.43 -11.35
CA LEU A 129 -11.86 -4.46 -11.61
C LEU A 129 -12.30 -3.35 -12.56
N THR A 130 -11.76 -2.15 -12.37
CA THR A 130 -12.05 -1.02 -13.26
C THR A 130 -11.46 -1.26 -14.64
N PHE A 131 -10.19 -1.69 -14.71
CA PHE A 131 -9.48 -1.91 -15.97
C PHE A 131 -10.13 -3.01 -16.84
N GLN A 132 -10.71 -4.04 -16.22
CA GLN A 132 -11.45 -5.09 -16.93
C GLN A 132 -12.74 -4.57 -17.57
N ARG A 133 -13.34 -3.53 -17.01
CA ARG A 133 -14.62 -2.96 -17.46
C ARG A 133 -14.45 -1.75 -18.38
N SER A 134 -13.40 -0.99 -18.17
CA SER A 134 -13.10 0.22 -18.92
C SER A 134 -11.60 0.49 -18.92
N ARG A 135 -11.08 0.81 -20.12
CA ARG A 135 -9.70 1.30 -20.29
C ARG A 135 -9.62 2.82 -20.39
N ASP A 136 -10.71 3.53 -20.07
CA ASP A 136 -10.73 4.99 -20.08
C ASP A 136 -9.70 5.54 -19.07
N PRO A 137 -8.66 6.27 -19.54
CA PRO A 137 -7.60 6.80 -18.66
C PRO A 137 -8.14 7.75 -17.59
N LYS A 138 -9.21 8.49 -17.88
CA LYS A 138 -9.83 9.41 -16.93
C LYS A 138 -10.52 8.66 -15.79
N LEU A 139 -11.19 7.55 -16.10
CA LEU A 139 -11.82 6.70 -15.09
C LEU A 139 -10.75 6.02 -14.23
N LEU A 140 -9.70 5.47 -14.83
CA LEU A 140 -8.59 4.83 -14.12
C LEU A 140 -7.89 5.83 -13.19
N LEU A 141 -7.67 7.08 -13.64
CA LEU A 141 -7.11 8.13 -12.78
C LEU A 141 -8.04 8.47 -11.61
N LYS A 142 -9.35 8.61 -11.84
CA LYS A 142 -10.32 8.86 -10.76
C LYS A 142 -10.33 7.74 -9.72
N VAL A 143 -10.28 6.49 -10.15
CA VAL A 143 -10.22 5.33 -9.24
C VAL A 143 -8.89 5.29 -8.50
N SER A 144 -7.78 5.63 -9.15
CA SER A 144 -6.47 5.77 -8.49
C SER A 144 -6.50 6.83 -7.39
N ILE A 145 -7.07 8.00 -7.67
CA ILE A 145 -7.22 9.08 -6.68
C ILE A 145 -8.11 8.61 -5.51
N ALA A 146 -9.30 8.08 -5.79
CA ALA A 146 -10.22 7.64 -4.76
C ALA A 146 -9.62 6.54 -3.87
N SER A 147 -8.98 5.54 -4.47
CA SER A 147 -8.31 4.47 -3.75
C SER A 147 -7.15 4.97 -2.89
N SER A 148 -6.36 5.93 -3.39
CA SER A 148 -5.25 6.52 -2.65
C SER A 148 -5.72 7.40 -1.50
N LEU A 149 -6.81 8.14 -1.68
CA LEU A 149 -7.46 8.89 -0.60
C LEU A 149 -7.97 7.94 0.50
N CYS A 150 -8.67 6.87 0.12
CA CYS A 150 -9.10 5.86 1.08
C CYS A 150 -7.92 5.24 1.83
N PHE A 151 -6.84 4.92 1.10
CA PHE A 151 -5.62 4.37 1.69
C PHE A 151 -4.97 5.32 2.70
N GLY A 152 -4.86 6.61 2.38
CA GLY A 152 -4.32 7.57 3.34
C GLY A 152 -5.24 7.79 4.53
N LEU A 153 -6.54 7.99 4.29
CA LEU A 153 -7.51 8.29 5.35
C LEU A 153 -7.67 7.16 6.38
N ILE A 154 -7.48 5.90 5.98
CA ILE A 154 -7.54 4.76 6.90
C ILE A 154 -6.50 4.85 8.01
N HIS A 155 -5.36 5.51 7.76
CA HIS A 155 -4.33 5.75 8.79
C HIS A 155 -4.81 6.68 9.90
N GLY A 156 -5.90 7.43 9.68
CA GLY A 156 -6.58 8.18 10.75
C GLY A 156 -7.06 7.29 11.89
N ALA A 157 -7.27 5.99 11.66
CA ALA A 157 -7.58 5.02 12.71
C ALA A 157 -6.45 4.88 13.76
N ASN A 158 -5.22 5.26 13.44
CA ASN A 158 -4.11 5.26 14.39
C ASN A 158 -4.36 6.20 15.58
N LEU A 159 -5.18 7.27 15.40
CA LEU A 159 -5.62 8.12 16.51
C LEU A 159 -6.41 7.34 17.57
N LEU A 160 -7.15 6.32 17.17
CA LEU A 160 -7.95 5.49 18.08
C LEU A 160 -7.09 4.59 18.98
N VAL A 161 -5.83 4.36 18.58
CA VAL A 161 -4.87 3.55 19.34
C VAL A 161 -3.76 4.39 19.98
N GLY A 162 -3.94 5.73 20.02
CA GLY A 162 -3.07 6.63 20.77
C GLY A 162 -1.95 7.26 19.96
N ALA A 163 -2.00 7.23 18.62
CA ALA A 163 -1.04 7.97 17.80
C ALA A 163 -1.20 9.48 17.96
N ALA A 164 -0.09 10.20 17.87
CA ALA A 164 -0.08 11.66 17.95
C ALA A 164 -0.73 12.29 16.70
N SER A 165 -1.43 13.40 16.89
CA SER A 165 -2.29 13.99 15.85
C SER A 165 -1.52 14.52 14.65
N ILE A 166 -0.44 15.27 14.88
CA ILE A 166 0.39 15.84 13.80
C ILE A 166 1.07 14.74 13.02
N SER A 167 1.65 13.75 13.72
CA SER A 167 2.29 12.59 13.10
C SER A 167 1.30 11.82 12.22
N THR A 168 0.06 11.62 12.69
CA THR A 168 -0.99 10.95 11.93
C THR A 168 -1.42 11.76 10.70
N LEU A 169 -1.56 13.09 10.80
CA LEU A 169 -1.90 13.93 9.64
C LEU A 169 -0.81 13.89 8.56
N LEU A 170 0.45 13.92 8.97
CA LEU A 170 1.57 13.77 8.05
C LEU A 170 1.58 12.37 7.41
N GLN A 171 1.31 11.33 8.20
CA GLN A 171 1.17 9.96 7.70
C GLN A 171 0.05 9.85 6.66
N ILE A 172 -1.12 10.40 6.91
CA ILE A 172 -2.22 10.45 5.94
C ILE A 172 -1.76 11.10 4.64
N SER A 173 -1.09 12.24 4.73
CA SER A 173 -0.64 13.00 3.55
C SER A 173 0.37 12.22 2.70
N TYR A 174 1.42 11.65 3.31
CA TYR A 174 2.40 10.91 2.54
C TYR A 174 1.84 9.56 2.04
N ALA A 175 0.95 8.91 2.80
CA ALA A 175 0.31 7.67 2.38
C ALA A 175 -0.57 7.89 1.12
N ILE A 176 -1.27 9.03 1.01
CA ILE A 176 -1.97 9.39 -0.23
C ILE A 176 -0.98 9.50 -1.40
N GLY A 177 0.17 10.15 -1.20
CA GLY A 177 1.22 10.30 -2.22
C GLY A 177 1.79 8.94 -2.66
N ILE A 178 2.14 8.07 -1.71
CA ILE A 178 2.55 6.67 -1.97
C ILE A 178 1.44 5.93 -2.72
N GLY A 179 0.20 6.07 -2.28
CA GLY A 179 -0.96 5.46 -2.89
C GLY A 179 -1.09 5.79 -4.37
N MET A 180 -0.98 7.07 -4.72
CA MET A 180 -1.00 7.54 -6.10
C MET A 180 0.18 6.98 -6.91
N LEU A 181 1.39 6.99 -6.34
CA LEU A 181 2.58 6.46 -7.00
C LEU A 181 2.44 4.97 -7.33
N LEU A 182 2.04 4.15 -6.36
CA LEU A 182 1.86 2.71 -6.53
C LEU A 182 0.71 2.39 -7.50
N ALA A 183 -0.39 3.15 -7.47
CA ALA A 183 -1.46 3.03 -8.45
C ALA A 183 -0.96 3.31 -9.88
N GLY A 184 -0.16 4.36 -10.06
CA GLY A 184 0.46 4.69 -11.35
C GLY A 184 1.41 3.58 -11.82
N ILE A 185 2.28 3.06 -10.95
CA ILE A 185 3.20 1.96 -11.25
C ILE A 185 2.42 0.71 -11.69
N TYR A 186 1.37 0.33 -10.94
CA TYR A 186 0.53 -0.81 -11.27
C TYR A 186 -0.12 -0.65 -12.65
N LEU A 187 -0.69 0.51 -12.96
CA LEU A 187 -1.31 0.78 -14.26
C LEU A 187 -0.31 0.76 -15.42
N LYS A 188 0.92 1.24 -15.21
CA LYS A 188 1.97 1.30 -16.24
C LYS A 188 2.63 -0.05 -16.52
N THR A 189 2.84 -0.84 -15.48
CA THR A 189 3.56 -2.13 -15.59
C THR A 189 2.63 -3.33 -15.72
N GLY A 190 1.42 -3.23 -15.21
CA GLY A 190 0.50 -4.36 -15.07
C GLY A 190 1.00 -5.40 -14.06
N SER A 191 2.09 -5.12 -13.35
CA SER A 191 2.69 -6.01 -12.34
C SER A 191 2.37 -5.52 -10.93
N PHE A 192 2.00 -6.44 -10.07
CA PHE A 192 1.74 -6.19 -8.67
C PHE A 192 3.02 -6.18 -7.82
N TRP A 193 4.02 -6.93 -8.22
CA TRP A 193 5.25 -7.11 -7.46
C TRP A 193 6.00 -5.81 -7.13
N PRO A 194 6.13 -4.84 -8.06
CA PRO A 194 6.79 -3.58 -7.70
C PRO A 194 6.07 -2.85 -6.56
N CYS A 195 4.72 -2.93 -6.52
CA CYS A 195 3.95 -2.29 -5.46
C CYS A 195 4.23 -2.93 -4.10
N ILE A 196 4.22 -4.28 -4.04
CA ILE A 196 4.58 -5.00 -2.81
C ILE A 196 6.01 -4.67 -2.37
N ILE A 197 6.98 -4.76 -3.29
CA ILE A 197 8.40 -4.55 -2.98
C ILE A 197 8.64 -3.15 -2.43
N LEU A 198 8.10 -2.13 -3.10
CA LEU A 198 8.27 -0.74 -2.71
C LEU A 198 7.56 -0.42 -1.39
N HIS A 199 6.35 -0.93 -1.20
CA HIS A 199 5.60 -0.75 0.05
C HIS A 199 6.32 -1.46 1.21
N THR A 200 6.67 -2.74 1.02
CA THR A 200 7.47 -3.49 2.01
C THR A 200 8.76 -2.78 2.38
N TRP A 201 9.48 -2.23 1.39
CA TRP A 201 10.70 -1.47 1.62
C TRP A 201 10.44 -0.23 2.47
N GLN A 202 9.41 0.55 2.14
CA GLN A 202 9.05 1.77 2.86
C GLN A 202 8.73 1.49 4.33
N ASP A 203 7.90 0.47 4.58
CA ASP A 203 7.51 0.10 5.94
C ASP A 203 8.67 -0.55 6.70
N ALA A 204 9.37 -1.51 6.08
CA ALA A 204 10.49 -2.20 6.73
C ALA A 204 11.56 -1.23 7.20
N THR A 205 11.90 -0.20 6.41
CA THR A 205 12.91 0.79 6.80
C THR A 205 12.47 1.63 8.01
N SER A 206 11.18 1.90 8.17
CA SER A 206 10.62 2.52 9.37
C SER A 206 10.74 1.58 10.57
N TYR A 207 10.45 0.29 10.38
CA TYR A 207 10.60 -0.75 11.41
C TYR A 207 12.05 -1.16 11.69
N PHE A 208 13.07 -0.60 11.01
CA PHE A 208 14.46 -0.79 11.43
C PHE A 208 14.72 -0.18 12.81
N SER A 209 13.96 0.84 13.19
CA SER A 209 14.00 1.39 14.55
C SER A 209 13.44 0.41 15.58
N ARG A 210 14.20 0.17 16.65
CA ARG A 210 13.74 -0.62 17.81
C ARG A 210 12.48 -0.04 18.41
N ARG A 211 12.40 1.29 18.54
CA ARG A 211 11.21 1.98 19.08
C ARG A 211 9.96 1.68 18.24
N MET A 212 10.08 1.66 16.93
CA MET A 212 8.96 1.32 16.05
C MET A 212 8.52 -0.13 16.21
N GLN A 213 9.46 -1.06 16.45
CA GLN A 213 9.14 -2.45 16.74
C GLN A 213 8.42 -2.61 18.07
N GLU A 214 8.88 -1.91 19.11
CA GLU A 214 8.32 -1.96 20.46
C GLU A 214 6.96 -1.25 20.57
N SER A 215 6.69 -0.26 19.72
CA SER A 215 5.41 0.46 19.67
C SER A 215 4.36 -0.16 18.75
N GLY A 216 4.69 -1.29 18.10
CA GLY A 216 3.79 -1.89 17.09
C GLY A 216 3.54 -0.98 15.88
N GLY A 217 4.46 -0.06 15.58
CA GLY A 217 4.34 0.89 14.46
C GLY A 217 3.55 2.15 14.77
N VAL A 218 3.16 2.38 16.03
CA VAL A 218 2.39 3.57 16.42
C VAL A 218 3.31 4.65 16.96
N LEU A 219 3.27 5.84 16.35
CA LEU A 219 4.00 7.02 16.84
C LEU A 219 3.15 7.74 17.88
N SER A 220 3.52 7.63 19.14
CA SER A 220 2.81 8.22 20.29
C SER A 220 3.20 9.67 20.59
N HIS A 221 4.20 10.22 19.90
CA HIS A 221 4.68 11.61 20.06
C HIS A 221 4.59 12.36 18.75
N ASP A 222 4.37 13.67 18.81
CA ASP A 222 4.40 14.54 17.66
C ASP A 222 5.84 14.83 17.21
N TYR A 223 6.00 15.03 15.91
CA TYR A 223 7.27 15.44 15.32
C TYR A 223 7.65 16.87 15.71
N GLY A 224 8.94 17.10 15.88
CA GLY A 224 9.51 18.44 15.94
C GLY A 224 9.48 19.12 14.56
N ILE A 225 9.76 20.43 14.54
CA ILE A 225 9.67 21.23 13.30
C ILE A 225 10.58 20.70 12.17
N VAL A 226 11.76 20.20 12.50
CA VAL A 226 12.71 19.65 11.52
C VAL A 226 12.15 18.36 10.90
N GLU A 227 11.60 17.47 11.72
CA GLU A 227 10.98 16.23 11.27
C GLU A 227 9.75 16.49 10.40
N ILE A 228 8.93 17.50 10.76
CA ILE A 228 7.78 17.94 9.94
C ILE A 228 8.27 18.39 8.57
N ILE A 229 9.31 19.23 8.48
CA ILE A 229 9.86 19.70 7.20
C ILE A 229 10.36 18.51 6.36
N ILE A 230 11.08 17.57 6.97
CA ILE A 230 11.56 16.36 6.27
C ILE A 230 10.41 15.52 5.76
N MET A 231 9.39 15.28 6.57
CA MET A 231 8.21 14.51 6.17
C MET A 231 7.42 15.19 5.05
N LEU A 232 7.32 16.52 5.06
CA LEU A 232 6.71 17.27 3.97
C LEU A 232 7.55 17.15 2.67
N ALA A 233 8.87 17.20 2.77
CA ALA A 233 9.75 17.00 1.61
C ALA A 233 9.60 15.59 1.02
N PHE A 234 9.52 14.55 1.85
CA PHE A 234 9.23 13.18 1.40
C PHE A 234 7.87 13.08 0.74
N THR A 235 6.84 13.69 1.34
CA THR A 235 5.49 13.75 0.78
C THR A 235 5.50 14.37 -0.62
N ILE A 236 6.16 15.52 -0.79
CA ILE A 236 6.31 16.20 -2.09
C ILE A 236 7.02 15.30 -3.09
N ALA A 237 8.09 14.60 -2.68
CA ALA A 237 8.81 13.67 -3.56
C ALA A 237 7.90 12.54 -4.07
N PHE A 238 7.02 11.98 -3.23
CA PHE A 238 6.06 10.97 -3.66
C PHE A 238 5.03 11.51 -4.65
N TYR A 239 4.47 12.68 -4.42
CA TYR A 239 3.52 13.32 -5.35
C TYR A 239 4.18 13.66 -6.69
N VAL A 240 5.37 14.23 -6.68
CA VAL A 240 6.15 14.54 -7.91
C VAL A 240 6.42 13.26 -8.69
N ASN A 241 6.91 12.21 -8.02
CA ASN A 241 7.17 10.93 -8.67
C ASN A 241 5.88 10.30 -9.20
N ALA A 242 4.75 10.37 -8.48
CA ALA A 242 3.47 9.88 -8.96
C ALA A 242 3.06 10.59 -10.28
N VAL A 243 3.17 11.93 -10.34
CA VAL A 243 2.89 12.70 -11.55
C VAL A 243 3.79 12.27 -12.71
N MET A 244 5.08 12.05 -12.45
CA MET A 244 6.04 11.57 -13.47
C MET A 244 5.63 10.19 -14.00
N VAL A 245 5.24 9.27 -13.11
CA VAL A 245 4.79 7.92 -13.48
C VAL A 245 3.52 7.96 -14.31
N PHE A 246 2.53 8.77 -13.94
CA PHE A 246 1.30 8.90 -14.74
C PHE A 246 1.56 9.48 -16.14
N LYS A 247 2.58 10.33 -16.31
CA LYS A 247 3.00 10.87 -17.61
C LYS A 247 3.88 9.91 -18.42
N ALA A 248 4.50 8.90 -17.82
CA ALA A 248 5.36 7.95 -18.52
C ALA A 248 4.56 7.10 -19.53
N LYS A 249 5.20 6.63 -20.60
CA LYS A 249 4.58 5.69 -21.56
C LYS A 249 4.29 4.35 -20.88
N SER A 250 3.19 3.69 -21.28
CA SER A 250 2.80 2.37 -20.78
C SER A 250 3.52 1.26 -21.56
N ASP A 251 3.94 0.18 -20.88
CA ASP A 251 4.50 -1.02 -21.55
C ASP A 251 3.49 -1.70 -22.46
N ARG A 252 2.20 -1.46 -22.20
CA ARG A 252 1.11 -2.03 -22.99
C ARG A 252 0.96 -1.35 -24.36
N GLU A 253 1.40 -0.09 -24.49
CA GLU A 253 1.39 0.65 -25.78
C GLU A 253 2.58 0.26 -26.66
N THR A 254 3.69 -0.24 -26.07
CA THR A 254 4.88 -0.67 -26.81
C THR A 254 4.81 -2.10 -27.32
N SER A 255 3.90 -2.93 -26.82
CA SER A 255 3.72 -4.32 -27.26
C SER A 255 2.68 -4.49 -28.39
N GLU A 256 1.96 -3.40 -28.73
CA GLU A 256 0.96 -3.39 -29.81
C GLU A 256 1.48 -2.66 -31.09
N GLN A 257 2.74 -2.19 -31.09
CA GLN A 257 3.48 -1.68 -32.24
C GLN A 257 4.51 -2.70 -32.73
#